data_1f6cbbc3718cd43f3dd67f924a6f7426
#
_entry.id   1f6cbbc3718cd43f3dd67f924a6f7426
#
_cell.length_a   1.000
_cell.length_b   1.000
_cell.length_c   1.000
_cell.angle_alpha   90.00
_cell.angle_beta   90.00
_cell.angle_gamma   90.00
#
_symmetry.space_group_name_H-M   'P 1'
#
loop_
_entity.id
_entity.type
_entity.pdbx_description
1 polymer ?
#
loop_
_entity_poly.entity_id
_entity_poly.type
_entity_poly.pdbx_seq_one_letter_code
_entity_poly.pdbx_strand_id
1 'polypeptide(L)'
;MFATSVVVGAVAGVLERTHPGTSLPHVPGWSRRAACFVALELMLVASIVMAWFAFVDPVSSFDLFDLSDEAVWFQVGANWLLSTFVFYWWHRFRHDSDLLWRWTHQLHHSPRRIETITTFYKHPFEVAADTLLNLSLSFIVLGASTDRKSVV
;
A
#
# COMPACT_ATOMS: atom_id res chain seq x y z
N MET A 1 -8.00 -7.05 1.56
CA MET A 1 -7.31 -5.83 2.06
C MET A 1 -7.36 -4.66 1.07
N PHE A 2 -6.90 -4.79 -0.17
CA PHE A 2 -6.88 -3.66 -1.12
C PHE A 2 -8.28 -3.03 -1.35
N ALA A 3 -9.31 -3.84 -1.60
CA ALA A 3 -10.67 -3.35 -1.78
C ALA A 3 -11.19 -2.60 -0.53
N THR A 4 -10.88 -3.09 0.66
CA THR A 4 -11.26 -2.45 1.93
C THR A 4 -10.58 -1.08 2.08
N SER A 5 -9.28 -0.98 1.75
CA SER A 5 -8.55 0.29 1.80
C SER A 5 -9.10 1.32 0.82
N VAL A 6 -9.48 0.88 -0.39
CA VAL A 6 -10.11 1.76 -1.40
C VAL A 6 -11.46 2.26 -0.92
N VAL A 7 -12.29 1.39 -0.35
CA VAL A 7 -13.61 1.78 0.20
C VAL A 7 -13.45 2.76 1.37
N VAL A 8 -12.57 2.44 2.33
CA VAL A 8 -12.29 3.33 3.47
C VAL A 8 -11.77 4.67 3.00
N GLY A 9 -10.82 4.69 2.03
CA GLY A 9 -10.29 5.91 1.44
C GLY A 9 -11.36 6.73 0.72
N ALA A 10 -12.27 6.08 -0.02
CA ALA A 10 -13.37 6.75 -0.69
C ALA A 10 -14.36 7.37 0.32
N VAL A 11 -14.74 6.62 1.35
CA VAL A 11 -15.62 7.11 2.43
C VAL A 11 -14.96 8.28 3.16
N ALA A 12 -13.69 8.16 3.54
CA ALA A 12 -12.93 9.23 4.19
C ALA A 12 -12.87 10.48 3.30
N GLY A 13 -12.60 10.33 2.00
CA GLY A 13 -12.57 11.44 1.05
C GLY A 13 -13.93 12.14 0.85
N VAL A 14 -15.02 11.39 0.94
CA VAL A 14 -16.39 11.97 0.94
C VAL A 14 -16.64 12.74 2.22
N LEU A 15 -16.34 12.13 3.38
CA LEU A 15 -16.52 12.77 4.69
C LEU A 15 -15.70 14.06 4.81
N GLU A 16 -14.47 14.05 4.35
CA GLU A 16 -13.58 15.20 4.34
C GLU A 16 -14.12 16.38 3.49
N ARG A 17 -14.81 16.08 2.40
CA ARG A 17 -15.45 17.10 1.55
C ARG A 17 -16.76 17.63 2.12
N THR A 18 -17.53 16.77 2.77
CA THR A 18 -18.84 17.13 3.32
C THR A 18 -18.74 17.74 4.72
N HIS A 19 -17.71 17.36 5.49
CA HIS A 19 -17.49 17.82 6.87
C HIS A 19 -16.02 18.23 7.05
N PRO A 20 -15.55 19.28 6.35
CA PRO A 20 -14.17 19.71 6.46
C PRO A 20 -13.86 20.22 7.87
N GLY A 21 -12.92 19.57 8.55
CA GLY A 21 -12.48 19.99 9.88
C GLY A 21 -11.66 21.30 9.87
N THR A 22 -11.02 21.61 8.74
CA THR A 22 -10.22 22.82 8.54
C THR A 22 -10.34 23.31 7.10
N SER A 23 -10.16 24.62 6.88
CA SER A 23 -10.06 25.17 5.53
C SER A 23 -8.71 24.80 4.91
N LEU A 24 -8.75 24.07 3.80
CA LEU A 24 -7.54 23.71 3.07
C LEU A 24 -7.11 24.83 2.11
N PRO A 25 -5.80 25.06 1.92
CA PRO A 25 -5.31 26.09 1.03
C PRO A 25 -5.72 25.81 -0.43
N HIS A 26 -6.06 26.86 -1.17
CA HIS A 26 -6.31 26.72 -2.59
C HIS A 26 -5.00 26.48 -3.35
N VAL A 27 -4.90 25.33 -4.03
CA VAL A 27 -3.75 24.95 -4.86
C VAL A 27 -4.25 24.71 -6.28
N PRO A 28 -3.90 25.58 -7.26
CA PRO A 28 -4.34 25.42 -8.64
C PRO A 28 -3.96 24.05 -9.23
N GLY A 29 -4.94 23.38 -9.84
CA GLY A 29 -4.73 22.08 -10.49
C GLY A 29 -4.44 20.92 -9.54
N TRP A 30 -4.61 21.09 -8.22
CA TRP A 30 -4.36 20.04 -7.22
C TRP A 30 -5.15 18.77 -7.51
N SER A 31 -6.46 18.84 -7.65
CA SER A 31 -7.31 17.65 -7.84
C SER A 31 -6.92 16.85 -9.08
N ARG A 32 -6.56 17.53 -10.18
CA ARG A 32 -6.10 16.86 -11.39
C ARG A 32 -4.77 16.14 -11.17
N ARG A 33 -3.80 16.80 -10.55
CA ARG A 33 -2.50 16.17 -10.23
C ARG A 33 -2.67 14.99 -9.31
N ALA A 34 -3.42 15.16 -8.21
CA ALA A 34 -3.70 14.08 -7.27
C ALA A 34 -4.39 12.89 -7.96
N ALA A 35 -5.40 13.14 -8.80
CA ALA A 35 -6.06 12.08 -9.58
C ALA A 35 -5.11 11.35 -10.53
N CYS A 36 -4.19 12.07 -11.19
CA CYS A 36 -3.17 11.45 -12.03
C CYS A 36 -2.24 10.54 -11.22
N PHE A 37 -1.80 10.96 -10.04
CA PHE A 37 -0.97 10.12 -9.17
C PHE A 37 -1.71 8.88 -8.67
N VAL A 38 -2.98 9.03 -8.25
CA VAL A 38 -3.82 7.88 -7.87
C VAL A 38 -3.96 6.90 -9.02
N ALA A 39 -4.26 7.38 -10.23
CA ALA A 39 -4.39 6.52 -11.40
C ALA A 39 -3.07 5.77 -11.72
N LEU A 40 -1.95 6.48 -11.67
CA LEU A 40 -0.61 5.90 -11.88
C LEU A 40 -0.29 4.84 -10.80
N GLU A 41 -0.57 5.14 -9.53
CA GLU A 41 -0.39 4.20 -8.43
C GLU A 41 -1.22 2.94 -8.61
N LEU A 42 -2.51 3.09 -8.92
CA LEU A 42 -3.40 1.95 -9.15
C LEU A 42 -2.92 1.06 -10.30
N MET A 43 -2.50 1.65 -11.41
CA MET A 43 -1.95 0.91 -12.55
C MET A 43 -0.66 0.18 -12.18
N LEU A 44 0.24 0.84 -11.46
CA LEU A 44 1.51 0.26 -11.05
C LEU A 44 1.31 -0.88 -10.06
N VAL A 45 0.49 -0.69 -9.04
CA VAL A 45 0.14 -1.74 -8.06
C VAL A 45 -0.48 -2.94 -8.77
N ALA A 46 -1.46 -2.73 -9.66
CA ALA A 46 -2.09 -3.81 -10.42
C ALA A 46 -1.06 -4.57 -11.26
N SER A 47 -0.16 -3.86 -11.95
CA SER A 47 0.89 -4.48 -12.77
C SER A 47 1.86 -5.32 -11.95
N ILE A 48 2.29 -4.81 -10.79
CA ILE A 48 3.20 -5.53 -9.88
C ILE A 48 2.51 -6.77 -9.30
N VAL A 49 1.26 -6.65 -8.86
CA VAL A 49 0.48 -7.78 -8.34
C VAL A 49 0.29 -8.86 -9.40
N MET A 50 -0.05 -8.47 -10.63
CA MET A 50 -0.18 -9.42 -11.74
C MET A 50 1.16 -10.11 -12.06
N ALA A 51 2.25 -9.37 -12.09
CA ALA A 51 3.58 -9.93 -12.31
C ALA A 51 3.99 -10.86 -11.16
N TRP A 52 3.66 -10.53 -9.93
CA TRP A 52 3.93 -11.38 -8.77
C TRP A 52 3.27 -12.75 -8.92
N PHE A 53 1.97 -12.79 -9.16
CA PHE A 53 1.24 -14.05 -9.33
C PHE A 53 1.58 -14.81 -10.61
N ALA A 54 2.07 -14.13 -11.64
CA ALA A 54 2.50 -14.79 -12.87
C ALA A 54 3.90 -15.42 -12.77
N PHE A 55 4.84 -14.79 -12.04
CA PHE A 55 6.25 -15.16 -12.12
C PHE A 55 6.88 -15.52 -10.78
N VAL A 56 6.42 -14.98 -9.67
CA VAL A 56 7.02 -15.21 -8.34
C VAL A 56 6.30 -16.31 -7.58
N ASP A 57 5.00 -16.20 -7.43
CA ASP A 57 4.18 -17.16 -6.68
C ASP A 57 4.33 -18.62 -7.17
N PRO A 58 4.33 -18.91 -8.50
CA PRO A 58 4.49 -20.28 -8.99
C PRO A 58 5.84 -20.92 -8.67
N VAL A 59 6.88 -20.14 -8.41
CA VAL A 59 8.24 -20.62 -8.13
C VAL A 59 8.66 -20.48 -6.68
N SER A 60 7.89 -19.68 -5.90
CA SER A 60 8.14 -19.53 -4.47
C SER A 60 7.57 -20.73 -3.71
N SER A 61 8.45 -21.63 -3.30
CA SER A 61 8.11 -22.78 -2.44
C SER A 61 8.57 -22.54 -0.99
N PHE A 62 9.04 -21.35 -0.67
CA PHE A 62 9.62 -21.02 0.62
C PHE A 62 8.70 -20.06 1.38
N ASP A 63 8.19 -20.53 2.50
CA ASP A 63 7.46 -19.74 3.48
C ASP A 63 8.24 -19.77 4.80
N LEU A 64 8.41 -18.63 5.43
CA LEU A 64 9.08 -18.57 6.75
C LEU A 64 8.14 -19.06 7.85
N PHE A 65 6.88 -18.67 7.78
CA PHE A 65 5.79 -19.14 8.64
C PHE A 65 4.64 -19.59 7.74
N ASP A 66 4.35 -20.87 7.71
CA ASP A 66 3.22 -21.39 6.92
C ASP A 66 1.91 -21.21 7.69
N LEU A 67 1.20 -20.13 7.37
CA LEU A 67 -0.14 -19.85 7.90
C LEU A 67 -1.26 -20.30 6.96
N SER A 68 -0.96 -21.06 5.90
CA SER A 68 -1.95 -21.45 4.90
C SER A 68 -3.11 -22.29 5.47
N ASP A 69 -2.87 -23.02 6.57
CA ASP A 69 -3.85 -23.86 7.26
C ASP A 69 -4.68 -23.10 8.30
N GLU A 70 -4.26 -21.89 8.64
CA GLU A 70 -4.93 -21.08 9.65
C GLU A 70 -6.20 -20.41 9.12
N ALA A 71 -7.12 -20.11 10.02
CA ALA A 71 -8.34 -19.40 9.67
C ALA A 71 -8.02 -18.05 9.00
N VAL A 72 -8.76 -17.67 7.95
CA VAL A 72 -8.52 -16.45 7.15
C VAL A 72 -8.45 -15.19 8.01
N TRP A 73 -9.29 -15.07 9.03
CA TRP A 73 -9.26 -13.92 9.94
C TRP A 73 -7.95 -13.83 10.73
N PHE A 74 -7.33 -14.98 11.08
CA PHE A 74 -6.04 -15.02 11.75
C PHE A 74 -4.91 -14.61 10.79
N GLN A 75 -4.90 -15.15 9.56
CA GLN A 75 -3.94 -14.73 8.52
C GLN A 75 -4.02 -13.22 8.25
N VAL A 76 -5.23 -12.68 8.12
CA VAL A 76 -5.45 -11.24 7.91
C VAL A 76 -4.94 -10.42 9.11
N GLY A 77 -5.23 -10.87 10.33
CA GLY A 77 -4.78 -10.20 11.55
C GLY A 77 -3.25 -10.21 11.69
N ALA A 78 -2.62 -11.36 11.47
CA ALA A 78 -1.18 -11.52 11.51
C ALA A 78 -0.49 -10.66 10.45
N ASN A 79 -1.01 -10.68 9.21
CA ASN A 79 -0.47 -9.86 8.14
C ASN A 79 -0.63 -8.36 8.43
N TRP A 80 -1.76 -7.95 8.97
CA TRP A 80 -1.99 -6.56 9.35
C TRP A 80 -1.01 -6.08 10.43
N LEU A 81 -0.81 -6.87 11.49
CA LEU A 81 0.12 -6.53 12.58
C LEU A 81 1.57 -6.47 12.07
N LEU A 82 2.01 -7.50 11.34
CA LEU A 82 3.36 -7.56 10.80
C LEU A 82 3.61 -6.42 9.81
N SER A 83 2.69 -6.20 8.89
CA SER A 83 2.80 -5.10 7.91
C SER A 83 2.84 -3.75 8.60
N THR A 84 1.98 -3.48 9.60
CA THR A 84 1.99 -2.23 10.36
C THR A 84 3.34 -2.00 11.03
N PHE A 85 3.91 -3.03 11.66
CA PHE A 85 5.22 -2.94 12.30
C PHE A 85 6.33 -2.67 11.29
N VAL A 86 6.40 -3.45 10.21
CA VAL A 86 7.45 -3.31 9.19
C VAL A 86 7.34 -1.99 8.46
N PHE A 87 6.12 -1.57 8.07
CA PHE A 87 5.90 -0.30 7.38
C PHE A 87 6.19 0.93 8.27
N TYR A 88 5.99 0.84 9.58
CA TYR A 88 6.43 1.90 10.50
C TYR A 88 7.94 2.11 10.40
N TRP A 89 8.74 1.03 10.51
CA TRP A 89 10.19 1.12 10.44
C TRP A 89 10.69 1.47 9.04
N TRP A 90 10.04 0.95 8.00
CA TRP A 90 10.32 1.30 6.61
C TRP A 90 10.09 2.78 6.34
N HIS A 91 8.98 3.34 6.80
CA HIS A 91 8.69 4.78 6.70
C HIS A 91 9.73 5.62 7.44
N ARG A 92 10.06 5.24 8.66
CA ARG A 92 11.10 5.91 9.46
C ARG A 92 12.46 5.87 8.75
N PHE A 93 12.86 4.73 8.22
CA PHE A 93 14.11 4.58 7.47
C PHE A 93 14.17 5.50 6.25
N ARG A 94 13.06 5.73 5.56
CA ARG A 94 12.99 6.70 4.46
C ARG A 94 13.26 8.13 4.90
N HIS A 95 12.86 8.50 6.11
CA HIS A 95 13.18 9.81 6.70
C HIS A 95 14.65 9.92 7.13
N ASP A 96 15.25 8.84 7.62
CA ASP A 96 16.63 8.83 8.11
C ASP A 96 17.67 8.71 6.97
N SER A 97 17.24 8.28 5.77
CA SER A 97 18.09 8.12 4.59
C SER A 97 17.99 9.32 3.66
N ASP A 98 19.05 10.12 3.55
CA ASP A 98 19.12 11.25 2.60
C ASP A 98 18.81 10.85 1.16
N LEU A 99 19.26 9.66 0.73
CA LEU A 99 19.03 9.15 -0.61
C LEU A 99 17.53 8.90 -0.84
N LEU A 100 16.88 8.10 0.02
CA LEU A 100 15.48 7.75 -0.12
C LEU A 100 14.58 8.98 0.06
N TRP A 101 14.92 9.85 1.01
CA TRP A 101 14.21 11.10 1.21
C TRP A 101 14.19 11.94 -0.08
N ARG A 102 15.35 12.27 -0.62
CA ARG A 102 15.45 13.18 -1.77
C ARG A 102 14.90 12.60 -3.06
N TRP A 103 15.06 11.30 -3.29
CA TRP A 103 14.70 10.68 -4.55
C TRP A 103 13.25 10.20 -4.62
N THR A 104 12.68 9.79 -3.51
CA THR A 104 11.34 9.17 -3.52
C THR A 104 10.38 9.81 -2.51
N HIS A 105 10.77 9.92 -1.25
CA HIS A 105 9.85 10.19 -0.15
C HIS A 105 9.48 11.67 0.00
N GLN A 106 10.34 12.58 -0.43
CA GLN A 106 10.07 14.02 -0.41
C GLN A 106 8.82 14.38 -1.23
N LEU A 107 8.54 13.64 -2.31
CA LEU A 107 7.33 13.84 -3.10
C LEU A 107 6.07 13.59 -2.26
N HIS A 108 6.06 12.52 -1.47
CA HIS A 108 4.94 12.20 -0.56
C HIS A 108 4.71 13.32 0.47
N HIS A 109 5.76 13.96 0.95
CA HIS A 109 5.68 15.06 1.91
C HIS A 109 5.57 16.46 1.28
N SER A 110 5.53 16.56 -0.05
CA SER A 110 5.46 17.85 -0.75
C SER A 110 4.08 18.53 -0.81
N PRO A 111 2.93 17.82 -0.69
CA PRO A 111 1.63 18.45 -0.78
C PRO A 111 1.39 19.47 0.33
N ARG A 112 0.89 20.65 -0.08
CA ARG A 112 0.48 21.72 0.85
C ARG A 112 -0.93 21.49 1.44
N ARG A 113 -1.66 20.55 0.86
CA ARG A 113 -2.99 20.12 1.30
C ARG A 113 -2.85 18.71 1.87
N ILE A 114 -3.19 18.51 3.12
CA ILE A 114 -3.21 17.20 3.75
C ILE A 114 -4.64 16.71 3.75
N GLU A 115 -4.92 15.82 2.83
CA GLU A 115 -6.23 15.22 2.56
C GLU A 115 -6.06 13.70 2.42
N THR A 116 -7.14 12.95 2.47
CA THR A 116 -7.14 11.50 2.24
C THR A 116 -6.42 11.11 0.94
N ILE A 117 -6.64 11.87 -0.14
CA ILE A 117 -6.01 11.63 -1.43
C ILE A 117 -4.48 11.82 -1.40
N THR A 118 -3.95 12.56 -0.43
CA THR A 118 -2.51 12.78 -0.27
C THR A 118 -1.75 11.50 0.06
N THR A 119 -2.42 10.53 0.69
CA THR A 119 -1.87 9.20 0.98
C THR A 119 -1.39 8.50 -0.29
N PHE A 120 -2.05 8.76 -1.42
CA PHE A 120 -1.72 8.19 -2.74
C PHE A 120 -0.79 9.10 -3.58
N TYR A 121 -0.30 10.20 -3.00
CA TYR A 121 0.59 11.11 -3.70
C TYR A 121 2.03 10.71 -3.44
N LYS A 122 2.48 9.63 -4.11
CA LYS A 122 3.78 8.99 -3.89
C LYS A 122 4.59 8.90 -5.18
N HIS A 123 5.90 8.78 -5.03
CA HIS A 123 6.78 8.49 -6.14
C HIS A 123 6.59 7.04 -6.63
N PRO A 124 6.59 6.74 -7.94
CA PRO A 124 6.39 5.39 -8.44
C PRO A 124 7.32 4.33 -7.85
N PHE A 125 8.59 4.67 -7.61
CA PHE A 125 9.53 3.76 -6.93
C PHE A 125 9.13 3.44 -5.50
N GLU A 126 8.58 4.40 -4.79
CA GLU A 126 8.06 4.19 -3.43
C GLU A 126 6.86 3.25 -3.45
N VAL A 127 5.93 3.47 -4.38
CA VAL A 127 4.77 2.59 -4.58
C VAL A 127 5.21 1.17 -4.93
N ALA A 128 6.19 1.03 -5.83
CA ALA A 128 6.72 -0.28 -6.21
C ALA A 128 7.38 -0.99 -5.01
N ALA A 129 8.23 -0.29 -4.26
CA ALA A 129 8.90 -0.84 -3.08
C ALA A 129 7.88 -1.25 -2.00
N ASP A 130 6.90 -0.39 -1.71
CA ASP A 130 5.83 -0.66 -0.75
C ASP A 130 5.00 -1.88 -1.17
N THR A 131 4.65 -1.99 -2.45
CA THR A 131 3.88 -3.12 -2.98
C THR A 131 4.65 -4.43 -2.90
N LEU A 132 5.90 -4.44 -3.34
CA LEU A 132 6.76 -5.63 -3.28
C LEU A 132 7.01 -6.06 -1.83
N LEU A 133 7.28 -5.11 -0.93
CA LEU A 133 7.45 -5.40 0.49
C LEU A 133 6.19 -6.06 1.07
N ASN A 134 5.00 -5.51 0.79
CA ASN A 134 3.75 -6.06 1.28
C ASN A 134 3.47 -7.47 0.73
N LEU A 135 3.71 -7.71 -0.56
CA LEU A 135 3.58 -9.04 -1.17
C LEU A 135 4.57 -10.03 -0.55
N SER A 136 5.82 -9.63 -0.34
CA SER A 136 6.83 -10.47 0.32
C SER A 136 6.42 -10.83 1.74
N LEU A 137 5.92 -9.89 2.53
CA LEU A 137 5.44 -10.16 3.89
C LEU A 137 4.25 -11.13 3.87
N SER A 138 3.31 -10.95 2.95
CA SER A 138 2.11 -11.78 2.88
C SER A 138 2.39 -13.20 2.40
N PHE A 139 3.17 -13.36 1.34
CA PHE A 139 3.30 -14.63 0.63
C PHE A 139 4.61 -15.37 0.93
N ILE A 140 5.70 -14.67 1.21
CA ILE A 140 6.99 -15.31 1.54
C ILE A 140 7.18 -15.45 3.04
N VAL A 141 6.82 -14.42 3.83
CA VAL A 141 7.03 -14.49 5.27
C VAL A 141 5.92 -15.27 5.94
N LEU A 142 4.66 -15.00 5.63
CA LEU A 142 3.50 -15.58 6.30
C LEU A 142 2.90 -16.80 5.56
N GLY A 143 3.33 -17.10 4.34
CA GLY A 143 2.77 -18.20 3.55
C GLY A 143 1.27 -18.07 3.32
N ALA A 144 0.74 -16.84 3.23
CA ALA A 144 -0.68 -16.63 3.03
C ALA A 144 -1.09 -17.19 1.66
N SER A 145 -1.93 -18.21 1.65
CA SER A 145 -2.41 -18.84 0.41
C SER A 145 -3.79 -18.31 0.05
N THR A 146 -3.97 -17.97 -1.23
CA THR A 146 -5.28 -17.61 -1.76
C THR A 146 -6.09 -18.83 -2.18
N ASP A 147 -5.50 -20.03 -2.30
CA ASP A 147 -6.16 -21.15 -2.99
C ASP A 147 -5.70 -22.58 -2.66
N ARG A 148 -5.03 -22.87 -1.57
CA ARG A 148 -4.54 -24.24 -1.38
C ARG A 148 -5.53 -25.21 -0.77
N LYS A 149 -6.65 -24.80 -0.16
CA LYS A 149 -7.56 -25.75 0.54
C LYS A 149 -9.05 -25.42 0.46
N SER A 150 -9.53 -24.77 -0.58
CA SER A 150 -10.99 -24.68 -0.83
C SER A 150 -11.52 -25.79 -1.72
N VAL A 151 -10.77 -26.89 -1.91
CA VAL A 151 -11.19 -28.07 -2.67
C VAL A 151 -10.94 -29.32 -1.82
N VAL A 152 -11.74 -29.51 -0.80
CA VAL A 152 -12.16 -30.83 -0.27
C VAL A 152 -13.59 -30.71 0.20
#